data_842d7d2fe7f021c1f856ae28b5b1e08b
#
_entry.id   842d7d2fe7f021c1f856ae28b5b1e08b
#
_cell.length_a   1.000
_cell.length_b   1.000
_cell.length_c   1.000
_cell.angle_alpha   90.00
_cell.angle_beta   90.00
_cell.angle_gamma   90.00
#
_symmetry.space_group_name_H-M   'P 1'
#
loop_
_entity.id
_entity.type
_entity.pdbx_description
1 polymer ?
#
loop_
_entity_poly.entity_id
_entity_poly.type
_entity_poly.pdbx_seq_one_letter_code
_entity_poly.pdbx_strand_id
1 'polypeptide(L)'
;MFSLAGRNFTKSLARYFNISLSEAEDLKLGYSQGEIKKGRTEIKSVLEQDIKLLGEGIEVALAKLANSEALPQQIYLCGGGSSLLDLREGIKERELYEELPFFKTPELNLLTASDIKGIEDRVGLEDSAENVTPKSLALQAAMVQSSERNNFLERLVSNFI
;
A
#
# COMPACT_ATOMS: atom_id res chain seq x y z
N MET A 1 14.08 1.30 4.94
CA MET A 1 12.69 1.75 5.08
C MET A 1 12.61 3.18 4.56
N PHE A 2 11.78 3.46 3.58
CA PHE A 2 11.64 4.80 3.02
C PHE A 2 10.54 5.56 3.76
N SER A 3 10.80 6.82 4.12
CA SER A 3 9.81 7.68 4.79
C SER A 3 8.81 8.32 3.80
N LEU A 4 8.59 7.68 2.65
CA LEU A 4 7.70 8.17 1.60
C LEU A 4 6.37 7.41 1.69
N ALA A 5 5.33 8.12 2.12
CA ALA A 5 3.98 7.59 2.28
C ALA A 5 2.94 8.69 2.09
N GLY A 6 1.67 8.38 2.19
CA GLY A 6 0.56 9.32 2.02
C GLY A 6 0.73 10.66 2.74
N ARG A 7 1.35 10.65 3.93
CA ARG A 7 1.65 11.88 4.70
C ARG A 7 2.64 12.83 4.01
N ASN A 8 3.51 12.32 3.14
CA ASN A 8 4.46 13.17 2.40
C ASN A 8 3.72 13.96 1.33
N PHE A 9 2.81 13.32 0.60
CA PHE A 9 1.92 14.00 -0.35
C PHE A 9 1.16 15.14 0.32
N THR A 10 0.60 14.89 1.51
CA THR A 10 -0.10 15.91 2.30
C THR A 10 0.82 17.07 2.67
N LYS A 11 2.06 16.80 3.11
CA LYS A 11 3.04 17.85 3.44
C LYS A 11 3.47 18.65 2.22
N SER A 12 3.62 18.03 1.05
CA SER A 12 3.98 18.72 -0.18
C SER A 12 2.87 19.67 -0.62
N LEU A 13 1.61 19.23 -0.55
CA LEU A 13 0.46 20.08 -0.83
C LEU A 13 0.34 21.23 0.19
N ALA A 14 0.49 20.94 1.49
CA ALA A 14 0.44 21.95 2.54
C ALA A 14 1.47 23.05 2.31
N ARG A 15 2.70 22.67 1.95
CA ARG A 15 3.79 23.60 1.67
C ARG A 15 3.55 24.41 0.40
N TYR A 16 3.11 23.76 -0.67
CA TYR A 16 2.91 24.43 -1.96
C TYR A 16 1.77 25.44 -1.91
N PHE A 17 0.64 25.07 -1.32
CA PHE A 17 -0.54 25.93 -1.22
C PHE A 17 -0.55 26.83 0.01
N ASN A 18 0.45 26.70 0.90
CA ASN A 18 0.55 27.42 2.17
C ASN A 18 -0.72 27.26 3.05
N ILE A 19 -1.16 26.04 3.22
CA ILE A 19 -2.33 25.66 3.98
C ILE A 19 -1.94 24.70 5.13
N SER A 20 -2.86 24.48 6.06
CA SER A 20 -2.64 23.52 7.15
C SER A 20 -2.56 22.09 6.66
N LEU A 21 -1.97 21.19 7.47
CA LEU A 21 -1.91 19.76 7.13
C LEU A 21 -3.30 19.12 7.02
N SER A 22 -4.28 19.60 7.79
CA SER A 22 -5.66 19.12 7.70
C SER A 22 -6.29 19.50 6.37
N GLU A 23 -6.20 20.78 6.00
CA GLU A 23 -6.72 21.27 4.72
C GLU A 23 -6.03 20.58 3.53
N ALA A 24 -4.73 20.32 3.63
CA ALA A 24 -3.99 19.61 2.61
C ALA A 24 -4.39 18.14 2.51
N GLU A 25 -4.75 17.50 3.62
CA GLU A 25 -5.29 16.13 3.62
C GLU A 25 -6.66 16.09 2.94
N ASP A 26 -7.56 17.01 3.31
CA ASP A 26 -8.87 17.15 2.68
C ASP A 26 -8.74 17.42 1.16
N LEU A 27 -7.79 18.28 0.79
CA LEU A 27 -7.47 18.57 -0.61
C LEU A 27 -7.00 17.33 -1.37
N LYS A 28 -6.11 16.53 -0.76
CA LYS A 28 -5.60 15.27 -1.33
C LYS A 28 -6.71 14.23 -1.51
N LEU A 29 -7.55 14.06 -0.51
CA LEU A 29 -8.68 13.13 -0.55
C LEU A 29 -9.71 13.54 -1.60
N GLY A 30 -10.13 14.79 -1.62
CA GLY A 30 -11.04 15.32 -2.63
C GLY A 30 -10.48 15.24 -4.05
N TYR A 31 -9.15 15.41 -4.21
CA TYR A 31 -8.47 15.18 -5.49
C TYR A 31 -8.57 13.71 -5.93
N SER A 32 -8.28 12.78 -5.03
CA SER A 32 -8.32 11.33 -5.30
C SER A 32 -9.74 10.84 -5.63
N GLN A 33 -10.74 11.43 -5.00
CA GLN A 33 -12.17 11.13 -5.23
C GLN A 33 -12.73 11.81 -6.49
N GLY A 34 -11.94 12.70 -7.12
CA GLY A 34 -12.38 13.42 -8.32
C GLY A 34 -13.33 14.59 -8.04
N GLU A 35 -13.50 14.98 -6.78
CA GLU A 35 -14.39 16.06 -6.35
C GLU A 35 -13.85 17.46 -6.72
N ILE A 36 -12.52 17.59 -6.77
CA ILE A 36 -11.86 18.86 -7.07
C ILE A 36 -11.82 19.07 -8.58
N LYS A 37 -12.49 20.13 -9.04
CA LYS A 37 -12.53 20.53 -10.45
C LYS A 37 -11.55 21.64 -10.79
N LYS A 38 -11.34 22.59 -9.88
CA LYS A 38 -10.42 23.75 -10.08
C LYS A 38 -9.07 23.48 -9.41
N GLY A 39 -7.97 23.91 -10.03
CA GLY A 39 -6.62 23.72 -9.48
C GLY A 39 -6.11 22.29 -9.57
N ARG A 40 -6.77 21.44 -10.34
CA ARG A 40 -6.43 20.01 -10.46
C ARG A 40 -5.06 19.80 -11.08
N THR A 41 -4.68 20.63 -12.04
CA THR A 41 -3.37 20.58 -12.73
C THR A 41 -2.23 20.91 -11.77
N GLU A 42 -2.41 21.91 -10.93
CA GLU A 42 -1.43 22.33 -9.93
C GLU A 42 -1.24 21.26 -8.87
N ILE A 43 -2.34 20.68 -8.36
CA ILE A 43 -2.30 19.57 -7.41
C ILE A 43 -1.55 18.38 -8.02
N LYS A 44 -1.91 18.01 -9.24
CA LYS A 44 -1.26 16.93 -9.98
C LYS A 44 0.24 17.16 -10.09
N SER A 45 0.66 18.34 -10.52
CA SER A 45 2.08 18.68 -10.68
C SER A 45 2.89 18.58 -9.38
N VAL A 46 2.28 18.94 -8.23
CA VAL A 46 2.91 18.78 -6.92
C VAL A 46 3.06 17.30 -6.55
N LEU A 47 2.01 16.52 -6.76
CA LEU A 47 1.99 15.10 -6.42
C LEU A 47 2.90 14.25 -7.33
N GLU A 48 3.03 14.60 -8.61
CA GLU A 48 3.91 13.92 -9.57
C GLU A 48 5.36 13.87 -9.11
N GLN A 49 5.87 14.92 -8.47
CA GLN A 49 7.23 14.95 -7.94
C GLN A 49 7.42 13.91 -6.82
N ASP A 50 6.46 13.84 -5.91
CA ASP A 50 6.49 12.86 -4.82
C ASP A 50 6.28 11.43 -5.33
N ILE A 51 5.42 11.24 -6.32
CA ILE A 51 5.18 9.94 -6.99
C ILE A 51 6.46 9.47 -7.68
N LYS A 52 7.15 10.36 -8.36
CA LYS A 52 8.45 10.07 -8.98
C LYS A 52 9.47 9.61 -7.97
N LEU A 53 9.60 10.32 -6.86
CA LEU A 53 10.52 9.97 -5.79
C LEU A 53 10.15 8.63 -5.11
N LEU A 54 8.86 8.36 -4.94
CA LEU A 54 8.38 7.07 -4.43
C LEU A 54 8.73 5.93 -5.40
N GLY A 55 8.55 6.15 -6.70
CA GLY A 55 8.93 5.18 -7.74
C GLY A 55 10.43 4.84 -7.69
N GLU A 56 11.31 5.83 -7.52
CA GLU A 56 12.75 5.63 -7.33
C GLU A 56 13.04 4.79 -6.07
N GLY A 57 12.33 5.09 -4.98
CA GLY A 57 12.43 4.31 -3.76
C GLY A 57 12.01 2.86 -3.91
N ILE A 58 10.93 2.60 -4.66
CA ILE A 58 10.46 1.25 -4.98
C ILE A 58 11.50 0.50 -5.82
N GLU A 59 12.04 1.13 -6.84
CA GLU A 59 13.08 0.56 -7.71
C GLU A 59 14.31 0.12 -6.91
N VAL A 60 14.85 1.00 -6.06
CA VAL A 60 15.97 0.67 -5.17
C VAL A 60 15.63 -0.48 -4.21
N ALA A 61 14.40 -0.53 -3.70
CA ALA A 61 13.96 -1.62 -2.82
C ALA A 61 13.87 -2.96 -3.56
N LEU A 62 13.29 -2.95 -4.76
CA LEU A 62 13.16 -4.14 -5.61
C LEU A 62 14.52 -4.65 -6.08
N ALA A 63 15.44 -3.76 -6.47
CA ALA A 63 16.81 -4.12 -6.83
C ALA A 63 17.55 -4.84 -5.68
N LYS A 64 17.33 -4.40 -4.43
CA LYS A 64 17.89 -5.08 -3.25
C LYS A 64 17.26 -6.42 -2.95
N LEU A 65 15.96 -6.58 -3.25
CA LEU A 65 15.24 -7.83 -3.04
C LEU A 65 15.58 -8.89 -4.10
N ALA A 66 15.89 -8.45 -5.31
CA ALA A 66 16.19 -9.33 -6.43
C ALA A 66 17.38 -10.26 -6.15
N ASN A 67 18.42 -9.77 -5.47
CA ASN A 67 19.54 -10.57 -4.92
C ASN A 67 20.02 -11.70 -5.86
N SER A 68 20.03 -11.47 -7.18
CA SER A 68 20.32 -12.41 -8.27
C SER A 68 19.18 -13.37 -8.66
N GLU A 69 18.01 -13.24 -8.06
CA GLU A 69 16.82 -13.99 -8.43
C GLU A 69 15.85 -13.13 -9.26
N ALA A 70 15.05 -13.76 -10.11
CA ALA A 70 14.04 -13.05 -10.87
C ALA A 70 12.90 -12.57 -9.96
N LEU A 71 12.46 -11.33 -10.16
CA LEU A 71 11.33 -10.76 -9.45
C LEU A 71 9.99 -11.28 -10.01
N PRO A 72 8.98 -11.48 -9.16
CA PRO A 72 7.66 -11.92 -9.59
C PRO A 72 6.96 -10.83 -10.41
N GLN A 73 6.11 -11.26 -11.36
CA GLN A 73 5.34 -10.35 -12.19
C GLN A 73 4.33 -9.49 -11.40
N GLN A 74 3.77 -10.03 -10.33
CA GLN A 74 2.70 -9.38 -9.58
C GLN A 74 3.28 -8.48 -8.49
N ILE A 75 2.95 -7.19 -8.56
CA ILE A 75 3.24 -6.20 -7.51
C ILE A 75 1.92 -5.72 -6.93
N TYR A 76 1.78 -5.83 -5.63
CA TYR A 76 0.57 -5.41 -4.92
C TYR A 76 0.82 -4.14 -4.11
N LEU A 77 -0.06 -3.16 -4.31
CA LEU A 77 -0.08 -1.91 -3.56
C LEU A 77 -1.20 -1.95 -2.53
N CYS A 78 -0.92 -1.52 -1.32
CA CYS A 78 -1.93 -1.37 -0.26
C CYS A 78 -1.61 -0.17 0.64
N GLY A 79 -2.55 0.15 1.55
CA GLY A 79 -2.46 1.31 2.42
C GLY A 79 -3.02 2.59 1.80
N GLY A 80 -3.31 3.60 2.61
CA GLY A 80 -4.02 4.82 2.19
C GLY A 80 -3.35 5.59 1.05
N GLY A 81 -2.01 5.57 0.99
CA GLY A 81 -1.27 6.22 -0.10
C GLY A 81 -1.48 5.58 -1.48
N SER A 82 -1.83 4.29 -1.52
CA SER A 82 -2.04 3.56 -2.78
C SER A 82 -3.34 3.94 -3.50
N SER A 83 -4.26 4.59 -2.80
CA SER A 83 -5.52 5.11 -3.36
C SER A 83 -5.35 6.45 -4.06
N LEU A 84 -4.16 7.03 -4.07
CA LEU A 84 -3.91 8.28 -4.78
C LEU A 84 -4.08 8.07 -6.30
N LEU A 85 -4.88 8.93 -6.94
CA LEU A 85 -5.39 8.76 -8.30
C LEU A 85 -4.28 8.45 -9.33
N ASP A 86 -3.19 9.20 -9.32
CA ASP A 86 -2.15 9.11 -10.34
C ASP A 86 -0.97 8.20 -9.93
N LEU A 87 -1.00 7.62 -8.72
CA LEU A 87 0.15 6.86 -8.18
C LEU A 87 0.51 5.64 -9.03
N ARG A 88 -0.50 4.85 -9.37
CA ARG A 88 -0.28 3.61 -10.12
C ARG A 88 0.21 3.86 -11.53
N GLU A 89 -0.34 4.89 -12.18
CA GLU A 89 0.08 5.29 -13.52
C GLU A 89 1.48 5.89 -13.50
N GLY A 90 1.77 6.79 -12.58
CA GLY A 90 3.09 7.40 -12.44
C GLY A 90 4.21 6.41 -12.08
N ILE A 91 3.89 5.32 -11.38
CA ILE A 91 4.84 4.22 -11.17
C ILE A 91 5.02 3.41 -12.46
N LYS A 92 3.97 3.16 -13.23
CA LYS A 92 4.03 2.40 -14.49
C LYS A 92 4.83 3.14 -15.57
N GLU A 93 4.65 4.46 -15.69
CA GLU A 93 5.31 5.29 -16.70
C GLU A 93 6.84 5.32 -16.55
N ARG A 94 7.36 4.92 -15.39
CA ARG A 94 8.81 4.95 -15.12
C ARG A 94 9.61 3.84 -15.78
N GLU A 95 8.98 2.93 -16.51
CA GLU A 95 9.70 1.80 -17.10
C GLU A 95 10.60 1.06 -16.10
N LEU A 96 10.14 0.96 -14.82
CA LEU A 96 10.83 0.29 -13.70
C LEU A 96 11.40 -1.09 -14.04
N TYR A 97 11.07 -1.58 -15.20
CA TYR A 97 11.25 -2.97 -15.62
C TYR A 97 12.46 -3.19 -16.49
N GLU A 98 13.01 -2.16 -17.10
CA GLU A 98 14.15 -2.30 -18.01
C GLU A 98 15.44 -2.64 -17.27
N GLU A 99 15.56 -2.15 -16.03
CA GLU A 99 16.77 -2.32 -15.20
C GLU A 99 16.64 -3.42 -14.13
N LEU A 100 15.43 -3.95 -13.91
CA LEU A 100 15.17 -4.94 -12.86
C LEU A 100 14.91 -6.33 -13.46
N PRO A 101 15.40 -7.40 -12.83
CA PRO A 101 15.29 -8.77 -13.33
C PRO A 101 13.88 -9.35 -13.13
N PHE A 102 12.88 -8.73 -13.71
CA PHE A 102 11.53 -9.29 -13.74
C PHE A 102 11.44 -10.43 -14.75
N PHE A 103 10.75 -11.50 -14.38
CA PHE A 103 10.50 -12.62 -15.30
C PHE A 103 9.60 -12.24 -16.49
N LYS A 104 8.67 -11.30 -16.27
CA LYS A 104 7.79 -10.68 -17.27
C LYS A 104 7.51 -9.25 -16.85
N THR A 105 6.96 -8.45 -17.76
CA THR A 105 6.46 -7.09 -17.45
C THR A 105 5.59 -7.11 -16.20
N PRO A 106 5.93 -6.40 -15.14
CA PRO A 106 5.19 -6.44 -13.90
C PRO A 106 3.82 -5.78 -14.01
N GLU A 107 2.88 -6.33 -13.27
CA GLU A 107 1.53 -5.86 -13.14
C GLU A 107 1.32 -5.27 -11.75
N LEU A 108 0.95 -3.99 -11.72
CA LEU A 108 0.63 -3.28 -10.48
C LEU A 108 -0.86 -3.45 -10.15
N ASN A 109 -1.13 -4.12 -9.05
CA ASN A 109 -2.48 -4.40 -8.56
C ASN A 109 -2.74 -3.67 -7.24
N LEU A 110 -3.93 -3.12 -7.06
CA LEU A 110 -4.38 -2.57 -5.80
C LEU A 110 -5.03 -3.69 -4.98
N LEU A 111 -4.55 -3.90 -3.75
CA LEU A 111 -5.23 -4.76 -2.79
C LEU A 111 -6.25 -3.95 -1.99
N THR A 112 -7.39 -4.56 -1.73
CA THR A 112 -8.43 -4.05 -0.83
C THR A 112 -8.70 -5.02 0.31
N ALA A 113 -9.47 -4.60 1.29
CA ALA A 113 -9.81 -5.45 2.44
C ALA A 113 -10.53 -6.74 2.03
N SER A 114 -11.30 -6.73 0.93
CA SER A 114 -12.01 -7.91 0.42
C SER A 114 -11.08 -9.00 -0.14
N ASP A 115 -9.85 -8.64 -0.52
CA ASP A 115 -8.86 -9.61 -1.00
C ASP A 115 -8.27 -10.47 0.12
N ILE A 116 -8.34 -10.00 1.37
CA ILE A 116 -7.88 -10.75 2.54
C ILE A 116 -8.95 -11.76 2.95
N LYS A 117 -8.68 -13.03 2.62
CA LYS A 117 -9.56 -14.17 2.91
C LYS A 117 -9.20 -14.80 4.25
N GLY A 118 -10.10 -15.64 4.78
CA GLY A 118 -9.86 -16.42 6.00
C GLY A 118 -10.24 -15.72 7.31
N ILE A 119 -10.80 -14.52 7.23
CA ILE A 119 -11.36 -13.79 8.37
C ILE A 119 -12.71 -13.17 7.97
N GLU A 120 -13.72 -13.40 8.80
CA GLU A 120 -15.03 -12.79 8.65
C GLU A 120 -15.00 -11.36 9.24
N ASP A 121 -15.40 -10.39 8.45
CA ASP A 121 -15.57 -9.02 8.92
C ASP A 121 -16.98 -8.85 9.50
N ARG A 122 -17.06 -8.66 10.83
CA ARG A 122 -18.33 -8.39 11.56
C ARG A 122 -18.49 -6.94 11.96
N VAL A 123 -17.50 -6.11 11.66
CA VAL A 123 -17.49 -4.67 12.02
C VAL A 123 -17.92 -3.80 10.84
N GLY A 124 -17.99 -4.37 9.63
CA GLY A 124 -18.34 -3.64 8.42
C GLY A 124 -17.25 -2.68 7.98
N LEU A 125 -15.98 -3.13 7.97
CA LEU A 125 -14.87 -2.34 7.44
C LEU A 125 -15.14 -2.00 5.97
N GLU A 126 -14.91 -0.74 5.63
CA GLU A 126 -14.94 -0.32 4.23
C GLU A 126 -13.94 -1.15 3.40
N ASP A 127 -14.37 -1.57 2.21
CA ASP A 127 -13.51 -2.29 1.28
C ASP A 127 -12.54 -1.32 0.60
N SER A 128 -11.47 -1.00 1.31
CA SER A 128 -10.45 -0.06 0.89
C SER A 128 -9.05 -0.62 1.06
N ALA A 129 -8.08 -0.02 0.35
CA ALA A 129 -6.69 -0.38 0.47
C ALA A 129 -6.09 -0.05 1.86
N GLU A 130 -6.67 0.89 2.58
CA GLU A 130 -6.27 1.28 3.94
C GLU A 130 -6.53 0.15 4.94
N ASN A 131 -7.61 -0.60 4.74
CA ASN A 131 -8.05 -1.64 5.63
C ASN A 131 -7.38 -3.02 5.38
N VAL A 132 -6.51 -3.12 4.38
CA VAL A 132 -5.72 -4.34 4.10
C VAL A 132 -4.83 -4.69 5.29
N THR A 133 -4.04 -3.75 5.79
CA THR A 133 -3.10 -4.00 6.88
C THR A 133 -3.80 -4.35 8.20
N PRO A 134 -4.79 -3.60 8.69
CA PRO A 134 -5.54 -3.98 9.89
C PRO A 134 -6.17 -5.37 9.79
N LYS A 135 -6.80 -5.68 8.66
CA LYS A 135 -7.45 -6.98 8.44
C LYS A 135 -6.43 -8.12 8.38
N SER A 136 -5.29 -7.91 7.73
CA SER A 136 -4.20 -8.88 7.66
C SER A 136 -3.60 -9.16 9.04
N LEU A 137 -3.41 -8.14 9.87
CA LEU A 137 -2.92 -8.29 11.24
C LEU A 137 -3.92 -9.04 12.12
N ALA A 138 -5.22 -8.76 11.97
CA ALA A 138 -6.27 -9.49 12.68
C ALA A 138 -6.29 -10.98 12.28
N LEU A 139 -6.15 -11.28 10.99
CA LEU A 139 -6.03 -12.66 10.49
C LEU A 139 -4.81 -13.36 11.08
N GLN A 140 -3.65 -12.70 11.07
CA GLN A 140 -2.42 -13.25 11.63
C GLN A 140 -2.56 -13.52 13.13
N ALA A 141 -3.15 -12.61 13.90
CA ALA A 141 -3.40 -12.81 15.34
C ALA A 141 -4.32 -14.00 15.58
N ALA A 142 -5.39 -14.17 14.80
CA ALA A 142 -6.29 -15.32 14.90
C ALA A 142 -5.57 -16.65 14.58
N MET A 143 -4.68 -16.67 13.59
CA MET A 143 -3.89 -17.84 13.23
C MET A 143 -2.91 -18.23 14.35
N VAL A 144 -2.21 -17.26 14.94
CA VAL A 144 -1.30 -17.50 16.07
C VAL A 144 -2.06 -18.08 17.26
N GLN A 145 -3.18 -17.49 17.65
CA GLN A 145 -4.01 -18.00 18.76
C GLN A 145 -4.53 -19.42 18.50
N SER A 146 -4.94 -19.72 17.28
CA SER A 146 -5.41 -21.07 16.92
C SER A 146 -4.27 -22.11 16.98
N SER A 147 -3.08 -21.74 16.56
CA SER A 147 -1.89 -22.60 16.62
C SER A 147 -1.46 -22.88 18.07
N GLU A 148 -1.43 -21.86 18.92
CA GLU A 148 -1.11 -22.03 20.34
C GLU A 148 -2.13 -22.92 21.06
N ARG A 149 -3.42 -22.75 20.77
CA ARG A 149 -4.49 -23.59 21.32
C ARG A 149 -4.37 -25.03 20.88
N ASN A 150 -4.04 -25.29 19.62
CA ASN A 150 -3.83 -26.64 19.12
C ASN A 150 -2.60 -27.31 19.78
N ASN A 151 -1.48 -26.59 19.88
CA ASN A 151 -0.29 -27.08 20.57
C ASN A 151 -0.55 -27.35 22.05
N PHE A 152 -1.39 -26.57 22.73
CA PHE A 152 -1.80 -26.79 24.10
C PHE A 152 -2.64 -28.07 24.24
N LEU A 153 -3.61 -28.29 23.34
CA LEU A 153 -4.45 -29.47 23.33
C LEU A 153 -3.62 -30.75 23.05
N GLU A 154 -2.68 -30.72 22.11
CA GLU A 154 -1.77 -31.81 21.82
C GLU A 154 -0.92 -32.17 23.05
N ARG A 155 -0.37 -31.18 23.76
CA ARG A 155 0.37 -31.38 25.01
C ARG A 155 -0.50 -31.97 26.11
N LEU A 156 -1.75 -31.56 26.24
CA LEU A 156 -2.69 -32.16 27.19
C LEU A 156 -2.93 -33.62 26.87
N VAL A 157 -3.23 -33.97 25.64
CA VAL A 157 -3.49 -35.35 25.21
C VAL A 157 -2.26 -36.24 25.41
N SER A 158 -1.07 -35.74 25.06
CA SER A 158 0.19 -36.49 25.21
C SER A 158 0.57 -36.78 26.67
N ASN A 159 0.04 -36.05 27.64
CA ASN A 159 0.26 -36.27 29.07
C ASN A 159 -0.74 -37.27 29.70
N PHE A 160 -1.75 -37.70 28.95
CA PHE A 160 -2.77 -38.65 29.40
C PHE A 160 -2.65 -40.07 28.75
N ILE A 161 -1.65 -40.24 27.88
CA ILE A 161 -1.30 -41.53 27.27
C ILE A 161 0.09 -41.97 27.76
#